data_30b4a48f77a04ef2c9b1a1e19602d37a
#
_entry.id   30b4a48f77a04ef2c9b1a1e19602d37a
#
_cell.length_a   1.000
_cell.length_b   1.000
_cell.length_c   1.000
_cell.angle_alpha   90.00
_cell.angle_beta   90.00
_cell.angle_gamma   90.00
#
_symmetry.space_group_name_H-M   'P 1'
#
loop_
_entity.id
_entity.type
_entity.pdbx_description
1 polymer ?
#
loop_
_entity_poly.entity_id
_entity_poly.type
_entity_poly.pdbx_seq_one_letter_code
_entity_poly.pdbx_strand_id
1 'polypeptide(L)'
;MSGEINLLSALSGQLVEAVAKAGKSTVLVNGRRRMPASGIAYGADLILTADHVVERDEDLSVLLVDGSSLSATVAGRDPGNDLALLRLEKESVVQAEKAEQEARIGEIVVALGRPSPDGIEASFGIVSAIGGPVRTGRGGLLERYVRTDTTPFPGFSGGPLINTEGKVLGLNTSGLAHGAAITIPVYLAWSDAQNLAKYGYVKRGYLGIRSHTVSVSTDLQKVLGREQETGLLLVSVEAGSPAETSGLMVGDILVATEGQPVTDHDDLLVNLTGQAVGKAASIQVLRGGQLKTIAVTIGERK
;
A
#
# COMPACT_ATOMS: atom_id res chain seq x y z
N MET A 1 33.32 34.78 20.77
CA MET A 1 32.73 33.63 21.47
C MET A 1 31.95 32.86 20.42
N SER A 2 32.55 31.79 19.88
CA SER A 2 31.87 30.86 18.98
C SER A 2 30.82 30.10 19.81
N GLY A 3 29.54 30.42 19.62
CA GLY A 3 28.48 29.67 20.26
C GLY A 3 28.56 28.22 19.80
N GLU A 4 28.87 27.31 20.69
CA GLU A 4 28.70 25.88 20.46
C GLU A 4 27.23 25.63 20.06
N ILE A 5 26.99 25.20 18.85
CA ILE A 5 25.65 24.79 18.39
C ILE A 5 25.31 23.58 19.24
N ASN A 6 24.34 23.70 20.12
CA ASN A 6 23.79 22.56 20.84
C ASN A 6 23.00 21.69 19.82
N LEU A 7 23.62 20.64 19.30
CA LEU A 7 23.07 19.76 18.27
C LEU A 7 21.72 19.15 18.67
N LEU A 8 21.53 18.84 19.95
CA LEU A 8 20.26 18.29 20.44
C LEU A 8 19.14 19.35 20.39
N SER A 9 19.46 20.58 20.75
CA SER A 9 18.50 21.70 20.68
C SER A 9 18.14 22.03 19.22
N ALA A 10 19.12 21.99 18.31
CA ALA A 10 18.91 22.19 16.89
C ALA A 10 18.02 21.09 16.29
N LEU A 11 18.31 19.83 16.63
CA LEU A 11 17.48 18.69 16.21
C LEU A 11 16.05 18.82 16.75
N SER A 12 15.88 19.15 18.03
CA SER A 12 14.55 19.37 18.63
C SER A 12 13.77 20.46 17.90
N GLY A 13 14.42 21.59 17.60
CA GLY A 13 13.80 22.68 16.83
C GLY A 13 13.38 22.23 15.44
N GLN A 14 14.24 21.48 14.76
CA GLN A 14 13.93 20.95 13.42
C GLN A 14 12.73 19.99 13.42
N LEU A 15 12.62 19.12 14.44
CA LEU A 15 11.48 18.24 14.59
C LEU A 15 10.17 19.00 14.86
N VAL A 16 10.21 20.05 15.69
CA VAL A 16 9.06 20.94 15.92
C VAL A 16 8.59 21.57 14.62
N GLU A 17 9.52 22.10 13.82
CA GLU A 17 9.20 22.68 12.51
C GLU A 17 8.63 21.64 11.52
N ALA A 18 9.21 20.43 11.49
CA ALA A 18 8.71 19.32 10.65
C ALA A 18 7.27 18.94 11.01
N VAL A 19 6.97 18.80 12.31
CA VAL A 19 5.61 18.53 12.81
C VAL A 19 4.65 19.66 12.48
N ALA A 20 5.05 20.92 12.68
CA ALA A 20 4.23 22.08 12.36
C ALA A 20 3.93 22.18 10.85
N LYS A 21 4.92 21.84 10.00
CA LYS A 21 4.77 21.84 8.55
C LYS A 21 3.78 20.75 8.10
N ALA A 22 4.03 19.49 8.46
CA ALA A 22 3.19 18.37 8.07
C ALA A 22 1.80 18.41 8.72
N GLY A 23 1.71 18.99 9.91
CA GLY A 23 0.46 19.19 10.62
C GLY A 23 -0.57 20.01 9.85
N LYS A 24 -0.14 20.91 8.94
CA LYS A 24 -1.04 21.71 8.09
C LYS A 24 -1.81 20.86 7.07
N SER A 25 -1.28 19.71 6.70
CA SER A 25 -1.88 18.76 5.76
C SER A 25 -2.41 17.49 6.44
N THR A 26 -2.35 17.43 7.78
CA THR A 26 -2.88 16.31 8.57
C THR A 26 -4.23 16.71 9.17
N VAL A 27 -5.28 15.99 8.80
CA VAL A 27 -6.67 16.29 9.16
C VAL A 27 -7.27 15.21 10.05
N LEU A 28 -8.36 15.55 10.76
CA LEU A 28 -9.17 14.57 11.47
C LEU A 28 -10.25 14.04 10.52
N VAL A 29 -10.39 12.71 10.45
CA VAL A 29 -11.42 12.03 9.67
C VAL A 29 -12.45 11.43 10.63
N ASN A 30 -13.69 11.89 10.51
CA ASN A 30 -14.84 11.38 11.24
C ASN A 30 -15.62 10.39 10.35
N GLY A 31 -15.11 9.17 10.25
CA GLY A 31 -15.68 8.10 9.41
C GLY A 31 -16.20 6.90 10.18
N ARG A 32 -16.13 6.91 11.52
CA ARG A 32 -16.55 5.80 12.39
C ARG A 32 -17.25 6.31 13.66
N ARG A 33 -17.94 5.40 14.36
CA ARG A 33 -18.81 5.80 15.50
C ARG A 33 -18.07 6.14 16.79
N ARG A 34 -16.91 5.53 17.06
CA ARG A 34 -16.29 5.62 18.39
C ARG A 34 -15.24 6.70 18.52
N MET A 35 -14.24 6.67 17.65
CA MET A 35 -13.11 7.60 17.74
C MET A 35 -12.74 8.04 16.32
N PRO A 36 -12.57 9.34 16.10
CA PRO A 36 -12.03 9.83 14.84
C PRO A 36 -10.64 9.22 14.55
N ALA A 37 -10.22 9.35 13.33
CA ALA A 37 -8.91 8.93 12.86
C ALA A 37 -8.25 10.09 12.10
N SER A 38 -7.11 9.81 11.50
CA SER A 38 -6.33 10.81 10.79
C SER A 38 -6.47 10.65 9.29
N GLY A 39 -6.15 11.71 8.55
CA GLY A 39 -6.03 11.69 7.09
C GLY A 39 -4.94 12.64 6.63
N ILE A 40 -4.49 12.43 5.40
CA ILE A 40 -3.47 13.23 4.73
C ILE A 40 -4.12 13.96 3.57
N ALA A 41 -3.96 15.27 3.48
CA ALA A 41 -4.40 16.05 2.34
C ALA A 41 -3.59 15.66 1.09
N TYR A 42 -4.16 14.77 0.27
CA TYR A 42 -3.56 14.26 -0.97
C TYR A 42 -3.68 15.27 -2.11
N GLY A 43 -4.77 15.98 -2.17
CA GLY A 43 -5.06 17.04 -3.15
C GLY A 43 -5.82 18.18 -2.49
N ALA A 44 -6.19 19.21 -3.24
CA ALA A 44 -6.89 20.39 -2.71
C ALA A 44 -8.28 20.05 -2.11
N ASP A 45 -8.93 19.00 -2.61
CA ASP A 45 -10.22 18.48 -2.17
C ASP A 45 -10.19 16.99 -1.80
N LEU A 46 -9.00 16.36 -1.77
CA LEU A 46 -8.86 14.93 -1.59
C LEU A 46 -8.07 14.59 -0.32
N ILE A 47 -8.63 13.73 0.51
CA ILE A 47 -8.03 13.23 1.74
C ILE A 47 -7.78 11.72 1.60
N LEU A 48 -6.53 11.32 1.72
CA LEU A 48 -6.13 9.93 1.81
C LEU A 48 -6.13 9.48 3.26
N THR A 49 -6.75 8.36 3.56
CA THR A 49 -6.83 7.78 4.91
C THR A 49 -6.80 6.24 4.85
N ALA A 50 -6.81 5.58 5.99
CA ALA A 50 -6.95 4.13 6.05
C ALA A 50 -8.40 3.69 5.81
N ASP A 51 -8.62 2.59 5.08
CA ASP A 51 -9.98 2.11 4.77
C ASP A 51 -10.75 1.66 6.03
N HIS A 52 -10.06 0.98 6.96
CA HIS A 52 -10.70 0.47 8.18
C HIS A 52 -11.25 1.57 9.12
N VAL A 53 -10.86 2.84 8.93
CA VAL A 53 -11.37 3.95 9.73
C VAL A 53 -12.57 4.65 9.08
N VAL A 54 -12.95 4.23 7.87
CA VAL A 54 -14.13 4.70 7.14
C VAL A 54 -15.18 3.59 7.18
N GLU A 55 -15.87 3.46 8.34
CA GLU A 55 -16.85 2.38 8.59
C GLU A 55 -18.21 2.63 7.95
N ARG A 56 -18.46 3.83 7.44
CA ARG A 56 -19.71 4.26 6.81
C ARG A 56 -19.44 5.01 5.52
N ASP A 57 -20.42 5.04 4.64
CA ASP A 57 -20.32 5.76 3.35
C ASP A 57 -21.08 7.10 3.38
N GLU A 58 -21.92 7.31 4.39
CA GLU A 58 -22.72 8.52 4.59
C GLU A 58 -22.28 9.28 5.85
N ASP A 59 -22.64 10.56 5.94
CA ASP A 59 -22.31 11.43 7.08
C ASP A 59 -20.83 11.49 7.43
N LEU A 60 -19.98 11.42 6.42
CA LEU A 60 -18.55 11.59 6.58
C LEU A 60 -18.21 13.06 6.72
N SER A 61 -17.31 13.39 7.64
CA SER A 61 -16.78 14.74 7.78
C SER A 61 -15.30 14.75 8.08
N VAL A 62 -14.64 15.83 7.67
CA VAL A 62 -13.23 16.07 7.89
C VAL A 62 -13.07 17.39 8.62
N LEU A 63 -12.44 17.38 9.79
CA LEU A 63 -12.09 18.58 10.53
C LEU A 63 -10.70 19.06 10.11
N LEU A 64 -10.64 20.28 9.61
CA LEU A 64 -9.42 20.91 9.13
C LEU A 64 -8.62 21.57 10.27
N VAL A 65 -7.43 22.05 9.92
CA VAL A 65 -6.50 22.66 10.87
C VAL A 65 -7.05 23.97 11.45
N ASP A 66 -7.83 24.72 10.68
CA ASP A 66 -8.48 25.98 11.07
C ASP A 66 -9.75 25.77 11.92
N GLY A 67 -10.09 24.53 12.25
CA GLY A 67 -11.29 24.18 13.01
C GLY A 67 -12.56 24.06 12.17
N SER A 68 -12.51 24.30 10.85
CA SER A 68 -13.66 24.11 9.98
C SER A 68 -13.93 22.63 9.73
N SER A 69 -15.21 22.23 9.72
CA SER A 69 -15.63 20.86 9.39
C SER A 69 -16.28 20.87 8.01
N LEU A 70 -15.80 20.02 7.11
CA LEU A 70 -16.32 19.85 5.77
C LEU A 70 -16.96 18.48 5.61
N SER A 71 -18.08 18.42 4.87
CA SER A 71 -18.65 17.15 4.44
C SER A 71 -17.72 16.47 3.46
N ALA A 72 -17.69 15.15 3.51
CA ALA A 72 -16.87 14.34 2.63
C ALA A 72 -17.70 13.17 2.05
N THR A 73 -17.29 12.70 0.90
CA THR A 73 -17.80 11.48 0.25
C THR A 73 -16.64 10.53 -0.06
N VAL A 74 -16.92 9.25 -0.16
CA VAL A 74 -15.92 8.26 -0.58
C VAL A 74 -15.69 8.39 -2.08
N ALA A 75 -14.48 8.82 -2.47
CA ALA A 75 -14.06 8.86 -3.85
C ALA A 75 -13.57 7.48 -4.36
N GLY A 76 -13.08 6.64 -3.46
CA GLY A 76 -12.67 5.27 -3.77
C GLY A 76 -12.09 4.54 -2.56
N ARG A 77 -12.06 3.20 -2.64
CA ARG A 77 -11.58 2.30 -1.59
C ARG A 77 -10.65 1.22 -2.15
N ASP A 78 -9.64 0.88 -1.38
CA ASP A 78 -8.87 -0.35 -1.51
C ASP A 78 -8.76 -1.05 -0.16
N PRO A 79 -9.77 -1.86 0.22
CA PRO A 79 -9.74 -2.60 1.47
C PRO A 79 -8.55 -3.55 1.58
N GLY A 80 -8.05 -4.06 0.45
CA GLY A 80 -6.92 -4.98 0.42
C GLY A 80 -5.62 -4.36 0.93
N ASN A 81 -5.34 -3.12 0.58
CA ASN A 81 -4.17 -2.37 1.06
C ASN A 81 -4.55 -1.33 2.13
N ASP A 82 -5.78 -1.40 2.66
CA ASP A 82 -6.29 -0.54 3.72
C ASP A 82 -6.19 0.96 3.39
N LEU A 83 -6.59 1.34 2.18
CA LEU A 83 -6.60 2.72 1.72
C LEU A 83 -8.01 3.17 1.33
N ALA A 84 -8.37 4.39 1.73
CA ALA A 84 -9.56 5.07 1.26
C ALA A 84 -9.23 6.51 0.88
N LEU A 85 -9.85 6.98 -0.20
CA LEU A 85 -9.77 8.35 -0.65
C LEU A 85 -11.13 9.02 -0.46
N LEU A 86 -11.13 10.12 0.29
CA LEU A 86 -12.33 10.93 0.52
C LEU A 86 -12.25 12.20 -0.32
N ARG A 87 -13.40 12.64 -0.84
CA ARG A 87 -13.56 13.92 -1.55
C ARG A 87 -14.33 14.89 -0.66
N LEU A 88 -13.76 16.05 -0.44
CA LEU A 88 -14.40 17.17 0.26
C LEU A 88 -15.39 17.89 -0.66
N GLU A 89 -16.37 18.54 -0.07
CA GLU A 89 -17.37 19.35 -0.80
C GLU A 89 -16.78 20.58 -1.50
N LYS A 90 -15.57 21.01 -1.11
CA LYS A 90 -14.83 22.12 -1.71
C LYS A 90 -13.32 21.97 -1.52
N GLU A 91 -12.55 22.62 -2.39
CA GLU A 91 -11.11 22.76 -2.23
C GLU A 91 -10.81 23.65 -1.01
N SER A 92 -10.07 23.13 -0.03
CA SER A 92 -9.83 23.84 1.23
C SER A 92 -8.59 23.40 2.00
N VAL A 93 -7.82 22.43 1.50
CA VAL A 93 -6.69 21.86 2.24
C VAL A 93 -5.35 22.15 1.59
N VAL A 94 -4.34 22.33 2.43
CA VAL A 94 -2.95 22.42 1.99
C VAL A 94 -2.45 21.01 1.71
N GLN A 95 -2.10 20.74 0.45
CA GLN A 95 -1.60 19.44 0.04
C GLN A 95 -0.30 19.06 0.77
N ALA A 96 -0.20 17.80 1.17
CA ALA A 96 0.98 17.24 1.81
C ALA A 96 2.15 17.15 0.83
N GLU A 97 3.33 17.53 1.28
CA GLU A 97 4.56 17.33 0.53
C GLU A 97 5.05 15.88 0.72
N LYS A 98 5.16 15.13 -0.36
CA LYS A 98 5.74 13.78 -0.32
C LYS A 98 7.27 13.84 -0.33
N ALA A 99 7.92 12.90 0.35
CA ALA A 99 9.35 12.69 0.24
C ALA A 99 9.69 12.17 -1.18
N GLU A 100 10.83 12.63 -1.71
CA GLU A 100 11.34 12.17 -3.00
C GLU A 100 12.07 10.83 -2.87
N GLN A 101 12.69 10.61 -1.71
CA GLN A 101 13.44 9.38 -1.40
C GLN A 101 12.58 8.46 -0.53
N GLU A 102 12.78 7.17 -0.74
CA GLU A 102 12.17 6.16 0.13
C GLU A 102 12.81 6.19 1.52
N ALA A 103 12.03 5.77 2.52
CA ALA A 103 12.51 5.61 3.89
C ALA A 103 13.68 4.63 3.96
N ARG A 104 14.63 4.86 4.87
CA ARG A 104 15.81 4.02 5.08
C ARG A 104 15.87 3.54 6.52
N ILE A 105 16.31 2.29 6.74
CA ILE A 105 16.50 1.75 8.09
C ILE A 105 17.44 2.64 8.89
N GLY A 106 17.05 2.99 10.13
CA GLY A 106 17.78 3.91 10.99
C GLY A 106 17.43 5.39 10.78
N GLU A 107 16.64 5.74 9.77
CA GLU A 107 16.21 7.12 9.53
C GLU A 107 15.28 7.59 10.65
N ILE A 108 15.54 8.81 11.17
CA ILE A 108 14.68 9.48 12.14
C ILE A 108 13.35 9.85 11.49
N VAL A 109 12.25 9.47 12.14
CA VAL A 109 10.90 9.68 11.66
C VAL A 109 9.95 10.12 12.76
N VAL A 110 8.86 10.76 12.37
CA VAL A 110 7.77 11.12 13.28
C VAL A 110 6.46 10.62 12.68
N ALA A 111 5.72 9.81 13.45
CA ALA A 111 4.35 9.47 13.13
C ALA A 111 3.43 10.59 13.63
N LEU A 112 2.52 11.07 12.78
CA LEU A 112 1.54 12.09 13.14
C LEU A 112 0.12 11.54 13.08
N GLY A 113 -0.72 12.08 13.96
CA GLY A 113 -2.16 11.90 13.94
C GLY A 113 -2.89 13.15 14.38
N ARG A 114 -4.17 13.24 14.01
CA ARG A 114 -5.13 14.22 14.53
C ARG A 114 -6.38 13.48 14.98
N PRO A 115 -6.31 12.79 16.14
CA PRO A 115 -7.43 11.96 16.61
C PRO A 115 -8.53 12.76 17.29
N SER A 116 -8.26 14.03 17.62
CA SER A 116 -9.20 14.92 18.30
C SER A 116 -9.13 16.37 17.76
N PRO A 117 -10.14 17.20 18.05
CA PRO A 117 -10.10 18.64 17.73
C PRO A 117 -8.96 19.41 18.40
N ASP A 118 -8.37 18.86 19.46
CA ASP A 118 -7.33 19.54 20.26
C ASP A 118 -6.02 19.75 19.48
N GLY A 119 -5.83 19.01 18.37
CA GLY A 119 -4.71 19.26 17.47
C GLY A 119 -3.95 18.02 17.02
N ILE A 120 -2.70 18.24 16.66
CA ILE A 120 -1.78 17.21 16.21
C ILE A 120 -1.16 16.50 17.42
N GLU A 121 -1.13 15.19 17.34
CA GLU A 121 -0.32 14.33 18.18
C GLU A 121 0.84 13.76 17.37
N ALA A 122 2.00 13.58 18.00
CA ALA A 122 3.22 13.15 17.36
C ALA A 122 3.92 12.06 18.18
N SER A 123 4.50 11.08 17.50
CA SER A 123 5.34 10.04 18.09
C SER A 123 6.64 9.93 17.31
N PHE A 124 7.75 10.13 18.00
CA PHE A 124 9.10 10.10 17.47
C PHE A 124 9.70 8.70 17.53
N GLY A 125 10.49 8.34 16.50
CA GLY A 125 11.20 7.08 16.45
C GLY A 125 12.13 6.99 15.24
N ILE A 126 12.50 5.76 14.87
CA ILE A 126 13.29 5.46 13.68
C ILE A 126 12.61 4.41 12.81
N VAL A 127 13.01 4.33 11.57
CA VAL A 127 12.67 3.19 10.70
C VAL A 127 13.41 1.95 11.20
N SER A 128 12.65 0.98 11.73
CA SER A 128 13.20 -0.26 12.31
C SER A 128 13.38 -1.36 11.28
N ALA A 129 12.50 -1.42 10.27
CA ALA A 129 12.56 -2.41 9.20
C ALA A 129 11.84 -1.93 7.95
N ILE A 130 12.27 -2.45 6.81
CA ILE A 130 11.58 -2.33 5.52
C ILE A 130 11.41 -3.75 4.99
N GLY A 131 10.20 -4.14 4.68
CA GLY A 131 9.89 -5.50 4.24
C GLY A 131 8.85 -5.52 3.13
N GLY A 132 8.53 -6.70 2.66
CA GLY A 132 7.55 -7.02 1.62
C GLY A 132 8.15 -7.94 0.55
N PRO A 133 7.30 -8.49 -0.30
CA PRO A 133 5.85 -8.38 -0.27
C PRO A 133 5.21 -9.12 0.91
N VAL A 134 4.03 -8.71 1.32
CA VAL A 134 3.27 -9.36 2.39
C VAL A 134 1.78 -9.40 2.07
N ARG A 135 1.15 -10.56 2.28
CA ARG A 135 -0.31 -10.67 2.19
C ARG A 135 -0.95 -9.96 3.36
N THR A 136 -1.93 -9.15 3.04
CA THR A 136 -2.73 -8.48 4.06
C THR A 136 -3.87 -9.37 4.53
N GLY A 137 -4.31 -9.20 5.76
CA GLY A 137 -5.45 -9.96 6.32
C GLY A 137 -6.78 -9.72 5.58
N ARG A 138 -6.82 -8.77 4.64
CA ARG A 138 -7.98 -8.43 3.82
C ARG A 138 -7.86 -8.86 2.35
N GLY A 139 -6.91 -9.74 2.05
CA GLY A 139 -6.74 -10.36 0.74
C GLY A 139 -6.01 -9.50 -0.30
N GLY A 140 -5.37 -8.41 0.13
CA GLY A 140 -4.44 -7.64 -0.67
C GLY A 140 -3.02 -8.22 -0.64
N LEU A 141 -2.15 -7.67 -1.47
CA LEU A 141 -0.71 -7.84 -1.41
C LEU A 141 -0.09 -6.46 -1.31
N LEU A 142 0.57 -6.20 -0.18
CA LEU A 142 1.36 -4.98 -0.01
C LEU A 142 2.78 -5.27 -0.47
N GLU A 143 3.18 -4.67 -1.59
CA GLU A 143 4.49 -4.91 -2.22
C GLU A 143 5.65 -4.55 -1.28
N ARG A 144 5.45 -3.52 -0.45
CA ARG A 144 6.45 -3.06 0.51
C ARG A 144 5.78 -2.37 1.70
N TYR A 145 6.37 -2.51 2.87
CA TYR A 145 5.97 -1.79 4.08
C TYR A 145 7.17 -1.23 4.84
N VAL A 146 6.93 -0.19 5.60
CA VAL A 146 7.89 0.38 6.56
C VAL A 146 7.36 0.07 7.96
N ARG A 147 8.24 -0.41 8.83
CA ARG A 147 7.99 -0.58 10.25
C ARG A 147 8.89 0.35 11.04
N THR A 148 8.32 0.99 12.06
CA THR A 148 9.01 1.93 12.94
C THR A 148 8.86 1.49 14.39
N ASP A 149 9.63 2.09 15.28
CA ASP A 149 9.47 1.98 16.73
C ASP A 149 8.67 3.15 17.33
N THR A 150 8.04 3.97 16.47
CA THR A 150 7.08 4.98 16.93
C THR A 150 5.90 4.33 17.64
N THR A 151 5.33 5.00 18.63
CA THR A 151 4.12 4.53 19.32
C THR A 151 2.89 4.80 18.42
N PRO A 152 2.14 3.76 18.02
CA PRO A 152 0.91 3.92 17.23
C PRO A 152 -0.25 4.30 18.16
N PHE A 153 -0.38 5.59 18.51
CA PHE A 153 -1.49 6.04 19.33
C PHE A 153 -2.85 5.82 18.65
N PRO A 154 -3.93 5.62 19.44
CA PRO A 154 -5.28 5.50 18.89
C PRO A 154 -5.63 6.70 17.99
N GLY A 155 -6.16 6.41 16.78
CA GLY A 155 -6.51 7.45 15.81
C GLY A 155 -5.36 7.90 14.88
N PHE A 156 -4.16 7.33 14.98
CA PHE A 156 -3.05 7.62 14.06
C PHE A 156 -3.21 6.95 12.68
N SER A 157 -4.05 5.92 12.58
CA SER A 157 -4.35 5.31 11.28
C SER A 157 -4.87 6.35 10.29
N GLY A 158 -4.32 6.34 9.09
CA GLY A 158 -4.57 7.32 8.04
C GLY A 158 -3.69 8.57 8.11
N GLY A 159 -2.98 8.79 9.21
CA GLY A 159 -2.03 9.90 9.37
C GLY A 159 -0.66 9.61 8.74
N PRO A 160 0.17 10.65 8.53
CA PRO A 160 1.46 10.50 7.88
C PRO A 160 2.56 10.00 8.82
N LEU A 161 3.49 9.21 8.26
CA LEU A 161 4.85 9.11 8.74
C LEU A 161 5.67 10.15 7.99
N ILE A 162 6.41 11.00 8.72
CA ILE A 162 7.21 12.06 8.11
C ILE A 162 8.70 11.93 8.43
N ASN A 163 9.54 12.51 7.57
CA ASN A 163 10.96 12.72 7.83
C ASN A 163 11.21 14.02 8.61
N THR A 164 12.46 14.31 8.92
CA THR A 164 12.90 15.51 9.65
C THR A 164 12.66 16.84 8.90
N GLU A 165 12.29 16.79 7.62
CA GLU A 165 11.91 17.97 6.82
C GLU A 165 10.38 18.19 6.78
N GLY A 166 9.60 17.35 7.44
CA GLY A 166 8.13 17.36 7.41
C GLY A 166 7.52 16.82 6.11
N LYS A 167 8.28 16.07 5.32
CA LYS A 167 7.80 15.43 4.10
C LYS A 167 7.28 14.03 4.42
N VAL A 168 6.19 13.63 3.76
CA VAL A 168 5.51 12.36 3.98
C VAL A 168 6.31 11.20 3.38
N LEU A 169 6.70 10.24 4.20
CA LEU A 169 7.32 8.97 3.83
C LEU A 169 6.29 7.86 3.59
N GLY A 170 5.10 7.99 4.16
CA GLY A 170 4.02 7.01 4.00
C GLY A 170 2.81 7.28 4.88
N LEU A 171 1.82 6.39 4.78
CA LEU A 171 0.58 6.43 5.54
C LEU A 171 0.59 5.35 6.63
N ASN A 172 0.36 5.75 7.89
CA ASN A 172 0.32 4.84 9.03
C ASN A 172 -0.99 4.06 9.08
N THR A 173 -0.92 2.76 9.32
CA THR A 173 -2.10 1.91 9.52
C THR A 173 -1.85 0.79 10.51
N SER A 174 -2.90 0.42 11.26
CA SER A 174 -2.96 -0.77 12.11
C SER A 174 -3.86 -1.87 11.52
N GLY A 175 -4.47 -1.64 10.36
CA GLY A 175 -5.47 -2.52 9.76
C GLY A 175 -4.91 -3.70 8.96
N LEU A 176 -3.62 -3.70 8.63
CA LEU A 176 -3.02 -4.69 7.71
C LEU A 176 -2.28 -5.83 8.40
N ALA A 177 -1.69 -5.60 9.55
CA ALA A 177 -0.92 -6.59 10.29
C ALA A 177 -1.56 -6.87 11.63
N HIS A 178 -1.75 -8.14 11.98
CA HIS A 178 -2.35 -8.55 13.25
C HIS A 178 -1.53 -7.99 14.43
N GLY A 179 -1.98 -6.87 14.99
CA GLY A 179 -1.42 -6.25 16.19
C GLY A 179 -0.16 -5.39 15.99
N ALA A 180 0.34 -5.22 14.78
CA ALA A 180 1.47 -4.33 14.50
C ALA A 180 1.03 -3.15 13.61
N ALA A 181 1.40 -1.94 14.01
CA ALA A 181 1.29 -0.79 13.13
C ALA A 181 2.39 -0.85 12.07
N ILE A 182 2.01 -0.59 10.83
CA ILE A 182 2.93 -0.46 9.70
C ILE A 182 2.63 0.84 8.95
N THR A 183 3.57 1.25 8.14
CA THR A 183 3.41 2.40 7.25
C THR A 183 3.45 1.91 5.81
N ILE A 184 2.43 2.26 5.03
CA ILE A 184 2.39 2.07 3.58
C ILE A 184 3.29 3.14 2.96
N PRO A 185 4.36 2.77 2.21
CA PRO A 185 5.27 3.74 1.61
C PRO A 185 4.53 4.76 0.72
N VAL A 186 5.02 6.00 0.74
CA VAL A 186 4.35 7.12 0.07
C VAL A 186 4.14 6.88 -1.43
N TYR A 187 5.09 6.25 -2.11
CA TYR A 187 4.96 5.99 -3.55
C TYR A 187 3.84 4.99 -3.86
N LEU A 188 3.61 3.97 -3.02
CA LEU A 188 2.47 3.05 -3.14
C LEU A 188 1.16 3.75 -2.79
N ALA A 189 1.10 4.43 -1.64
CA ALA A 189 -0.10 5.12 -1.20
C ALA A 189 -0.56 6.20 -2.20
N TRP A 190 0.37 6.96 -2.80
CA TRP A 190 0.05 7.97 -3.82
C TRP A 190 -0.36 7.37 -5.15
N SER A 191 0.27 6.26 -5.59
CA SER A 191 -0.13 5.52 -6.79
C SER A 191 -1.55 4.97 -6.66
N ASP A 192 -1.85 4.37 -5.51
CA ASP A 192 -3.19 3.85 -5.22
C ASP A 192 -4.21 4.98 -5.11
N ALA A 193 -3.88 6.10 -4.43
CA ALA A 193 -4.74 7.27 -4.36
C ALA A 193 -5.08 7.84 -5.75
N GLN A 194 -4.13 7.84 -6.68
CA GLN A 194 -4.38 8.25 -8.08
C GLN A 194 -5.39 7.32 -8.77
N ASN A 195 -5.26 6.01 -8.57
CA ASN A 195 -6.23 5.03 -9.08
C ASN A 195 -7.61 5.21 -8.45
N LEU A 196 -7.66 5.40 -7.12
CA LEU A 196 -8.90 5.65 -6.39
C LEU A 196 -9.60 6.94 -6.87
N ALA A 197 -8.85 8.01 -7.11
CA ALA A 197 -9.39 9.27 -7.63
C ALA A 197 -9.98 9.12 -9.03
N LYS A 198 -9.37 8.29 -9.87
CA LYS A 198 -9.74 8.14 -11.29
C LYS A 198 -10.81 7.08 -11.52
N TYR A 199 -10.74 5.96 -10.80
CA TYR A 199 -11.57 4.78 -11.06
C TYR A 199 -12.48 4.40 -9.89
N GLY A 200 -12.28 4.94 -8.69
CA GLY A 200 -12.96 4.54 -7.45
C GLY A 200 -12.41 3.28 -6.79
N TYR A 201 -11.49 2.59 -7.44
CA TYR A 201 -10.85 1.35 -6.95
C TYR A 201 -9.44 1.20 -7.50
N VAL A 202 -8.65 0.32 -6.87
CA VAL A 202 -7.32 -0.03 -7.37
C VAL A 202 -7.43 -1.22 -8.31
N LYS A 203 -6.97 -1.04 -9.54
CA LYS A 203 -6.93 -2.12 -10.53
C LYS A 203 -5.99 -3.22 -10.08
N ARG A 204 -6.41 -4.47 -10.23
CA ARG A 204 -5.58 -5.65 -9.97
C ARG A 204 -5.57 -6.56 -11.16
N GLY A 205 -4.38 -7.07 -11.47
CA GLY A 205 -4.20 -8.03 -12.54
C GLY A 205 -4.94 -9.34 -12.24
N TYR A 206 -5.46 -9.97 -13.29
CA TYR A 206 -6.27 -11.16 -13.21
C TYR A 206 -5.90 -12.12 -14.32
N LEU A 207 -5.72 -13.39 -13.97
CA LEU A 207 -5.51 -14.49 -14.93
C LEU A 207 -6.73 -15.40 -15.07
N GLY A 208 -7.50 -15.58 -14.01
CA GLY A 208 -8.62 -16.53 -13.96
C GLY A 208 -8.20 -17.97 -13.71
N ILE A 209 -7.25 -18.16 -12.80
CA ILE A 209 -6.75 -19.47 -12.40
C ILE A 209 -6.97 -19.73 -10.91
N ARG A 210 -7.08 -21.02 -10.55
CA ARG A 210 -6.84 -21.50 -9.18
C ARG A 210 -5.67 -22.46 -9.23
N SER A 211 -4.80 -22.39 -8.25
CA SER A 211 -3.55 -23.16 -8.22
C SER A 211 -3.20 -23.64 -6.82
N HIS A 212 -2.37 -24.67 -6.77
CA HIS A 212 -1.72 -25.16 -5.55
C HIS A 212 -0.21 -25.16 -5.75
N THR A 213 0.52 -24.81 -4.70
CA THR A 213 1.97 -24.97 -4.70
C THR A 213 2.30 -26.46 -4.70
N VAL A 214 3.14 -26.88 -5.63
CA VAL A 214 3.61 -28.27 -5.79
C VAL A 214 5.11 -28.31 -5.93
N SER A 215 5.71 -29.44 -5.54
CA SER A 215 7.14 -29.64 -5.71
C SER A 215 7.48 -29.89 -7.18
N VAL A 216 8.60 -29.31 -7.63
CA VAL A 216 9.21 -29.53 -8.94
C VAL A 216 10.33 -30.52 -8.78
N SER A 217 10.22 -31.70 -9.42
CA SER A 217 11.22 -32.77 -9.33
C SER A 217 12.57 -32.34 -9.92
N THR A 218 13.65 -32.97 -9.47
CA THR A 218 15.00 -32.70 -9.99
C THR A 218 15.10 -32.80 -11.52
N ASP A 219 14.36 -33.74 -12.13
CA ASP A 219 14.36 -33.87 -13.58
C ASP A 219 13.64 -32.71 -14.28
N LEU A 220 12.56 -32.19 -13.69
CA LEU A 220 11.88 -30.99 -14.19
C LEU A 220 12.71 -29.73 -13.97
N GLN A 221 13.50 -29.65 -12.90
CA GLN A 221 14.47 -28.55 -12.69
C GLN A 221 15.55 -28.52 -13.78
N LYS A 222 16.00 -29.70 -14.27
CA LYS A 222 16.90 -29.78 -15.43
C LYS A 222 16.27 -29.21 -16.70
N VAL A 223 14.96 -29.47 -16.89
CA VAL A 223 14.19 -28.89 -18.02
C VAL A 223 14.06 -27.38 -17.90
N LEU A 224 13.93 -26.85 -16.66
CA LEU A 224 13.90 -25.41 -16.40
C LEU A 224 15.28 -24.75 -16.60
N GLY A 225 16.37 -25.49 -16.52
CA GLY A 225 17.72 -24.95 -16.55
C GLY A 225 18.10 -24.13 -15.31
N ARG A 226 17.36 -24.32 -14.20
CA ARG A 226 17.59 -23.65 -12.92
C ARG A 226 17.10 -24.49 -11.75
N GLU A 227 17.65 -24.23 -10.57
CA GLU A 227 17.15 -24.77 -9.31
C GLU A 227 15.86 -24.02 -8.93
N GLN A 228 14.76 -24.75 -8.84
CA GLN A 228 13.46 -24.25 -8.41
C GLN A 228 12.66 -25.40 -7.80
N GLU A 229 12.50 -25.38 -6.48
CA GLU A 229 11.91 -26.51 -5.74
C GLU A 229 10.38 -26.58 -5.87
N THR A 230 9.70 -25.46 -6.15
CA THR A 230 8.26 -25.37 -6.18
C THR A 230 7.76 -24.57 -7.38
N GLY A 231 6.48 -24.76 -7.72
CA GLY A 231 5.73 -24.03 -8.73
C GLY A 231 4.23 -24.12 -8.45
N LEU A 232 3.41 -23.48 -9.26
CA LEU A 232 1.96 -23.40 -9.08
C LEU A 232 1.23 -24.32 -10.07
N LEU A 233 0.74 -25.47 -9.60
CA LEU A 233 -0.11 -26.37 -10.39
C LEU A 233 -1.49 -25.73 -10.60
N LEU A 234 -1.89 -25.52 -11.83
CA LEU A 234 -3.23 -25.03 -12.18
C LEU A 234 -4.25 -26.15 -11.99
N VAL A 235 -5.17 -25.96 -11.04
CA VAL A 235 -6.25 -26.90 -10.72
C VAL A 235 -7.60 -26.46 -11.29
N SER A 236 -7.71 -25.19 -11.68
CA SER A 236 -8.89 -24.67 -12.39
C SER A 236 -8.47 -23.50 -13.28
N VAL A 237 -9.10 -23.40 -14.45
CA VAL A 237 -9.03 -22.25 -15.35
C VAL A 237 -10.46 -21.81 -15.60
N GLU A 238 -10.74 -20.53 -15.36
CA GLU A 238 -12.07 -19.96 -15.48
C GLU A 238 -12.42 -19.72 -16.95
N ALA A 239 -13.65 -20.06 -17.34
CA ALA A 239 -14.12 -19.88 -18.71
C ALA A 239 -14.15 -18.40 -19.10
N GLY A 240 -13.67 -18.07 -20.30
CA GLY A 240 -13.55 -16.70 -20.82
C GLY A 240 -12.45 -15.87 -20.18
N SER A 241 -11.65 -16.47 -19.29
CA SER A 241 -10.55 -15.77 -18.62
C SER A 241 -9.35 -15.52 -19.53
N PRO A 242 -8.45 -14.60 -19.16
CA PRO A 242 -7.16 -14.43 -19.83
C PRO A 242 -6.35 -15.73 -19.93
N ALA A 243 -6.37 -16.55 -18.90
CA ALA A 243 -5.67 -17.83 -18.89
C ALA A 243 -6.23 -18.79 -19.95
N GLU A 244 -7.56 -18.97 -20.01
CA GLU A 244 -8.20 -19.86 -20.98
C GLU A 244 -7.94 -19.37 -22.41
N THR A 245 -8.20 -18.08 -22.66
CA THR A 245 -8.06 -17.50 -24.02
C THR A 245 -6.63 -17.54 -24.53
N SER A 246 -5.64 -17.56 -23.63
CA SER A 246 -4.22 -17.67 -23.97
C SER A 246 -3.72 -19.11 -24.04
N GLY A 247 -4.57 -20.10 -23.72
CA GLY A 247 -4.23 -21.51 -23.81
C GLY A 247 -3.51 -22.09 -22.58
N LEU A 248 -3.58 -21.43 -21.42
CA LEU A 248 -3.27 -22.08 -20.14
C LEU A 248 -4.35 -23.12 -19.83
N MET A 249 -3.97 -24.23 -19.22
CA MET A 249 -4.91 -25.33 -18.94
C MET A 249 -4.64 -25.96 -17.58
N VAL A 250 -5.66 -26.67 -17.08
CA VAL A 250 -5.52 -27.49 -15.86
C VAL A 250 -4.42 -28.52 -16.06
N GLY A 251 -3.56 -28.71 -15.07
CA GLY A 251 -2.39 -29.57 -15.13
C GLY A 251 -1.08 -28.87 -15.54
N ASP A 252 -1.12 -27.61 -15.98
CA ASP A 252 0.09 -26.80 -16.12
C ASP A 252 0.70 -26.50 -14.76
N ILE A 253 2.02 -26.53 -14.66
CA ILE A 253 2.73 -25.99 -13.49
C ILE A 253 3.36 -24.67 -13.91
N LEU A 254 2.82 -23.54 -13.42
CA LEU A 254 3.34 -22.20 -13.66
C LEU A 254 4.64 -22.05 -12.86
N VAL A 255 5.74 -21.70 -13.53
CA VAL A 255 7.09 -21.68 -12.97
C VAL A 255 7.79 -20.33 -13.15
N ALA A 256 7.33 -19.44 -14.04
CA ALA A 256 7.84 -18.08 -14.13
C ALA A 256 6.85 -17.14 -14.80
N THR A 257 6.97 -15.84 -14.48
CA THR A 257 6.28 -14.74 -15.16
C THR A 257 7.33 -13.67 -15.49
N GLU A 258 7.35 -13.17 -16.74
CA GLU A 258 8.35 -12.19 -17.21
C GLU A 258 9.80 -12.62 -16.93
N GLY A 259 10.06 -13.94 -16.99
CA GLY A 259 11.38 -14.51 -16.71
C GLY A 259 11.73 -14.59 -15.22
N GLN A 260 10.92 -14.06 -14.32
CA GLN A 260 11.10 -14.17 -12.88
C GLN A 260 10.49 -15.48 -12.39
N PRO A 261 11.22 -16.28 -11.59
CA PRO A 261 10.67 -17.49 -10.99
C PRO A 261 9.42 -17.23 -10.18
N VAL A 262 8.45 -18.15 -10.27
CA VAL A 262 7.24 -18.17 -9.45
C VAL A 262 7.25 -19.47 -8.67
N THR A 263 7.50 -19.39 -7.38
CA THR A 263 7.62 -20.52 -6.46
C THR A 263 6.35 -20.68 -5.62
N ASP A 264 5.62 -19.60 -5.40
CA ASP A 264 4.38 -19.55 -4.64
C ASP A 264 3.38 -18.51 -5.20
N HIS A 265 2.26 -18.34 -4.49
CA HIS A 265 1.22 -17.40 -4.91
C HIS A 265 1.63 -15.93 -4.74
N ASP A 266 2.54 -15.62 -3.82
CA ASP A 266 2.99 -14.25 -3.57
C ASP A 266 3.88 -13.76 -4.71
N ASP A 267 4.76 -14.62 -5.22
CA ASP A 267 5.54 -14.34 -6.43
C ASP A 267 4.65 -14.05 -7.64
N LEU A 268 3.55 -14.81 -7.80
CA LEU A 268 2.62 -14.57 -8.90
C LEU A 268 1.89 -13.23 -8.73
N LEU A 269 1.43 -12.90 -7.53
CA LEU A 269 0.68 -11.67 -7.26
C LEU A 269 1.51 -10.41 -7.44
N VAL A 270 2.81 -10.44 -7.14
CA VAL A 270 3.73 -9.31 -7.42
C VAL A 270 3.73 -8.96 -8.91
N ASN A 271 3.59 -9.95 -9.78
CA ASN A 271 3.56 -9.75 -11.23
C ASN A 271 2.15 -9.37 -11.77
N LEU A 272 1.10 -9.47 -10.92
CA LEU A 272 -0.29 -9.14 -11.27
C LEU A 272 -0.73 -7.79 -10.69
N THR A 273 0.17 -6.80 -10.66
CA THR A 273 -0.16 -5.44 -10.22
C THR A 273 -1.14 -4.75 -11.17
N GLY A 274 -1.75 -3.66 -10.72
CA GLY A 274 -2.65 -2.88 -11.59
C GLY A 274 -1.99 -2.33 -12.84
N GLN A 275 -0.67 -2.13 -12.83
CA GLN A 275 0.10 -1.68 -13.99
C GLN A 275 0.25 -2.78 -15.08
N ALA A 276 0.06 -4.04 -14.72
CA ALA A 276 0.10 -5.17 -15.65
C ALA A 276 -1.20 -5.33 -16.44
N VAL A 277 -2.32 -4.77 -15.96
CA VAL A 277 -3.63 -4.88 -16.61
C VAL A 277 -3.60 -4.38 -18.05
N GLY A 278 -4.08 -5.20 -18.98
CA GLY A 278 -4.10 -4.92 -20.40
C GLY A 278 -2.77 -5.15 -21.14
N LYS A 279 -1.69 -5.48 -20.41
CA LYS A 279 -0.39 -5.82 -21.02
C LYS A 279 -0.25 -7.32 -21.22
N ALA A 280 0.48 -7.71 -22.26
CA ALA A 280 0.88 -9.10 -22.45
C ALA A 280 2.02 -9.43 -21.50
N ALA A 281 1.87 -10.53 -20.76
CA ALA A 281 2.90 -11.08 -19.89
C ALA A 281 3.34 -12.46 -20.41
N SER A 282 4.64 -12.73 -20.34
CA SER A 282 5.25 -14.00 -20.70
C SER A 282 5.15 -14.97 -19.52
N ILE A 283 4.31 -15.98 -19.61
CA ILE A 283 4.13 -16.99 -18.57
C ILE A 283 4.79 -18.29 -18.98
N GLN A 284 5.71 -18.80 -18.17
CA GLN A 284 6.34 -20.10 -18.36
C GLN A 284 5.64 -21.17 -17.55
N VAL A 285 5.32 -22.27 -18.21
CA VAL A 285 4.68 -23.43 -17.58
C VAL A 285 5.40 -24.73 -17.96
N LEU A 286 5.39 -25.69 -17.04
CA LEU A 286 5.70 -27.08 -17.34
C LEU A 286 4.41 -27.79 -17.71
N ARG A 287 4.34 -28.32 -18.94
CA ARG A 287 3.21 -29.08 -19.49
C ARG A 287 3.70 -30.40 -20.06
N GLY A 288 3.25 -31.52 -19.49
CA GLY A 288 3.68 -32.86 -19.95
C GLY A 288 5.20 -33.04 -19.86
N GLY A 289 5.85 -32.44 -18.87
CA GLY A 289 7.31 -32.53 -18.69
C GLY A 289 8.14 -31.58 -19.59
N GLN A 290 7.52 -30.71 -20.36
CA GLN A 290 8.18 -29.76 -21.26
C GLN A 290 7.94 -28.33 -20.81
N LEU A 291 8.95 -27.48 -20.92
CA LEU A 291 8.83 -26.05 -20.71
C LEU A 291 8.15 -25.39 -21.89
N LYS A 292 7.10 -24.63 -21.64
CA LYS A 292 6.37 -23.83 -22.64
C LYS A 292 6.25 -22.39 -22.16
N THR A 293 6.35 -21.46 -23.09
CA THR A 293 6.13 -20.03 -22.85
C THR A 293 4.83 -19.62 -23.52
N ILE A 294 3.93 -19.00 -22.78
CA ILE A 294 2.60 -18.59 -23.22
C ILE A 294 2.46 -17.08 -22.95
N ALA A 295 2.14 -16.32 -23.99
CA ALA A 295 1.84 -14.89 -23.84
C ALA A 295 0.38 -14.75 -23.38
N VAL A 296 0.18 -14.12 -22.22
CA VAL A 296 -1.13 -13.91 -21.62
C VAL A 296 -1.39 -12.42 -21.46
N THR A 297 -2.45 -11.90 -22.04
CA THR A 297 -2.88 -10.52 -21.76
C THR A 297 -3.54 -10.49 -20.39
N ILE A 298 -2.92 -9.80 -19.44
CA ILE A 298 -3.41 -9.71 -18.05
C ILE A 298 -4.77 -8.99 -18.05
N GLY A 299 -5.78 -9.66 -17.53
CA GLY A 299 -7.11 -9.08 -17.34
C GLY A 299 -7.18 -8.18 -16.10
N GLU A 300 -8.34 -7.58 -15.90
CA GLU A 300 -8.66 -6.79 -14.71
C GLU A 300 -9.61 -7.58 -13.80
N ARG A 301 -9.27 -7.72 -12.54
CA ARG A 301 -10.19 -8.28 -11.53
C ARG A 301 -11.19 -7.19 -11.14
N LYS A 302 -12.46 -7.44 -11.45
CA LYS A 302 -13.59 -6.60 -11.02
C LYS A 302 -14.04 -6.99 -9.61
#